data_d783ff6669bc084e4d358e2626135c54
#
_entry.id   d783ff6669bc084e4d358e2626135c54
#
_cell.length_a   1.000
_cell.length_b   1.000
_cell.length_c   1.000
_cell.angle_alpha   90.00
_cell.angle_beta   90.00
_cell.angle_gamma   90.00
#
_symmetry.space_group_name_H-M   'P 1'
#
loop_
_entity.id
_entity.type
_entity.pdbx_description
1 polymer ?
#
loop_
_entity_poly.entity_id
_entity_poly.type
_entity_poly.pdbx_seq_one_letter_code
_entity_poly.pdbx_strand_id
1 'polypeptide(L)'
;MKEGRSPSIILRPDRDGIHKFKVSVPKVSGLYSTIHFGRQGYSDYTRHKDKERMHRYLTRHRKRENWTRAGRYTAGFWSRWLLWSKPSFQAALKQTEKVLGQRIIFRAK
;
A
#
# COMPACT_ATOMS: atom_id res chain seq x y z
N MET A 1 24.45 -5.91 -15.93
CA MET A 1 23.82 -6.14 -15.47
C MET A 1 23.05 -5.66 -14.61
N LYS A 2 22.23 -5.73 -14.35
CA LYS A 2 21.54 -5.40 -13.50
C LYS A 2 21.20 -6.27 -12.58
N GLU A 3 21.80 -7.10 -12.41
CA GLU A 3 21.53 -8.06 -11.43
C GLU A 3 21.36 -7.35 -10.16
N GLY A 4 20.69 -7.89 -9.19
CA GLY A 4 20.38 -7.23 -7.95
C GLY A 4 19.22 -6.26 -8.01
N ARG A 5 18.74 -5.95 -9.19
CA ARG A 5 17.60 -5.05 -9.32
C ARG A 5 16.31 -5.82 -9.12
N SER A 6 15.52 -5.40 -8.13
CA SER A 6 14.23 -6.03 -7.91
C SER A 6 13.22 -5.61 -8.96
N PRO A 7 12.31 -6.53 -9.36
CA PRO A 7 11.21 -6.15 -10.23
C PRO A 7 10.35 -5.07 -9.55
N SER A 8 9.79 -4.21 -10.38
CA SER A 8 8.97 -3.12 -9.85
C SER A 8 7.61 -3.62 -9.37
N ILE A 9 7.10 -2.98 -8.33
CA ILE A 9 5.75 -3.20 -7.85
C ILE A 9 4.84 -2.29 -8.66
N ILE A 10 3.69 -2.80 -9.08
CA ILE A 10 2.77 -2.04 -9.92
C ILE A 10 1.48 -1.79 -9.18
N LEU A 11 1.17 -0.52 -8.98
CA LEU A 11 -0.01 -0.07 -8.27
C LEU A 11 -1.00 0.54 -9.26
N ARG A 12 -2.28 0.17 -9.16
CA ARG A 12 -3.33 0.68 -10.04
C ARG A 12 -4.59 0.98 -9.25
N PRO A 13 -5.44 1.89 -9.75
CA PRO A 13 -6.80 1.97 -9.21
C PRO A 13 -7.50 0.64 -9.45
N ASP A 14 -8.29 0.21 -8.48
CA ASP A 14 -9.04 -1.02 -8.64
C ASP A 14 -10.36 -0.71 -9.33
N ARG A 15 -10.80 -1.61 -10.19
CA ARG A 15 -12.05 -1.43 -10.92
C ARG A 15 -13.09 -2.47 -10.56
N ASP A 16 -12.90 -3.11 -9.40
CA ASP A 16 -13.86 -4.13 -8.95
C ASP A 16 -15.09 -3.54 -8.29
N GLY A 17 -15.14 -2.22 -8.11
CA GLY A 17 -16.30 -1.56 -7.48
C GLY A 17 -16.30 -1.64 -5.97
N ILE A 18 -15.32 -2.29 -5.37
CA ILE A 18 -15.23 -2.51 -3.93
C ILE A 18 -14.01 -1.83 -3.34
N HIS A 19 -12.86 -2.00 -3.97
CA HIS A 19 -11.59 -1.51 -3.44
C HIS A 19 -11.12 -0.27 -4.16
N LYS A 20 -10.29 0.53 -3.49
CA LYS A 20 -9.72 1.73 -4.09
C LYS A 20 -8.55 1.41 -5.02
N PHE A 21 -7.72 0.45 -4.62
CA PHE A 21 -6.50 0.13 -5.35
C PHE A 21 -6.26 -1.36 -5.38
N LYS A 22 -5.46 -1.78 -6.36
CA LYS A 22 -4.86 -3.10 -6.37
C LYS A 22 -3.39 -2.95 -6.67
N VAL A 23 -2.59 -3.85 -6.14
CA VAL A 23 -1.15 -3.80 -6.30
C VAL A 23 -0.64 -5.18 -6.67
N SER A 24 0.28 -5.23 -7.64
CA SER A 24 0.93 -6.48 -8.05
C SER A 24 2.33 -6.49 -7.46
N VAL A 25 2.57 -7.43 -6.55
CA VAL A 25 3.83 -7.52 -5.80
C VAL A 25 4.59 -8.75 -6.26
N PRO A 26 5.85 -8.58 -6.73
CA PRO A 26 6.61 -9.73 -7.22
C PRO A 26 6.99 -10.67 -6.08
N LYS A 27 6.91 -11.96 -6.36
CA LYS A 27 7.34 -12.99 -5.43
C LYS A 27 8.73 -13.50 -5.82
N VAL A 28 9.34 -14.20 -4.88
CA VAL A 28 10.65 -14.81 -5.15
C VAL A 28 10.58 -15.77 -6.35
N SER A 29 9.44 -16.43 -6.53
CA SER A 29 9.24 -17.37 -7.62
C SER A 29 9.25 -16.72 -9.00
N GLY A 30 9.16 -15.39 -9.08
CA GLY A 30 9.04 -14.68 -10.35
C GLY A 30 7.61 -14.36 -10.73
N LEU A 31 6.64 -14.95 -10.05
CA LEU A 31 5.24 -14.63 -10.27
C LEU A 31 4.85 -13.40 -9.44
N TYR A 32 3.69 -12.84 -9.74
CA TYR A 32 3.17 -11.68 -9.00
C TYR A 32 1.98 -12.09 -8.16
N SER A 33 1.89 -11.48 -6.98
CA SER A 33 0.72 -11.61 -6.12
C SER A 33 -0.09 -10.32 -6.22
N THR A 34 -1.39 -10.42 -6.47
CA THR A 34 -2.25 -9.25 -6.57
C THR A 34 -3.00 -9.06 -5.27
N ILE A 35 -2.89 -7.88 -4.68
CA ILE A 35 -3.55 -7.53 -3.43
C ILE A 35 -4.50 -6.37 -3.68
N HIS A 36 -5.77 -6.54 -3.27
CA HIS A 36 -6.78 -5.49 -3.35
C HIS A 36 -6.90 -4.84 -1.98
N PHE A 37 -6.94 -3.53 -1.93
CA PHE A 37 -6.97 -2.86 -0.62
C PHE A 37 -7.69 -1.52 -0.68
N GLY A 38 -8.06 -1.01 0.50
CA GLY A 38 -8.81 0.22 0.61
C GLY A 38 -10.26 -0.01 0.22
N ARG A 39 -11.21 0.48 1.03
CA ARG A 39 -12.62 0.29 0.74
C ARG A 39 -13.21 1.53 0.10
N GLN A 40 -13.90 1.37 -1.02
CA GLN A 40 -14.57 2.50 -1.66
C GLN A 40 -15.66 3.03 -0.74
N GLY A 41 -15.85 4.35 -0.77
CA GLY A 41 -16.83 4.98 0.08
C GLY A 41 -16.31 5.36 1.45
N TYR A 42 -15.13 4.88 1.83
CA TYR A 42 -14.53 5.22 3.13
C TYR A 42 -13.36 6.17 2.94
N SER A 43 -13.23 7.14 3.83
CA SER A 43 -12.13 8.09 3.76
C SER A 43 -10.87 7.48 4.37
N ASP A 44 -9.73 8.14 4.17
CA ASP A 44 -8.46 7.72 4.73
C ASP A 44 -7.61 8.97 4.98
N TYR A 45 -6.42 8.77 5.55
CA TYR A 45 -5.58 9.90 5.95
C TYR A 45 -5.15 10.78 4.77
N THR A 46 -4.99 10.21 3.59
CA THR A 46 -4.63 11.01 2.42
C THR A 46 -5.74 11.96 2.00
N ARG A 47 -6.96 11.71 2.46
CA ARG A 47 -8.13 12.51 2.08
C ARG A 47 -8.57 13.44 3.20
N HIS A 48 -8.83 12.93 4.41
CA HIS A 48 -9.31 13.78 5.49
C HIS A 48 -8.17 14.51 6.21
N LYS A 49 -6.95 14.01 6.13
CA LYS A 49 -5.76 14.63 6.72
C LYS A 49 -5.89 14.85 8.22
N ASP A 50 -6.68 14.03 8.88
CA ASP A 50 -6.95 14.12 10.31
C ASP A 50 -6.02 13.17 11.06
N LYS A 51 -5.05 13.75 11.76
CA LYS A 51 -4.03 12.97 12.44
C LYS A 51 -4.59 12.11 13.56
N GLU A 52 -5.62 12.58 14.25
CA GLU A 52 -6.24 11.78 15.31
C GLU A 52 -6.95 10.56 14.76
N ARG A 53 -7.65 10.73 13.64
CA ARG A 53 -8.30 9.59 13.01
C ARG A 53 -7.28 8.58 12.54
N MET A 54 -6.13 9.05 12.03
CA MET A 54 -5.06 8.17 11.61
C MET A 54 -4.52 7.38 12.80
N HIS A 55 -4.29 8.05 13.94
CA HIS A 55 -3.80 7.36 15.12
C HIS A 55 -4.79 6.31 15.62
N ARG A 56 -6.09 6.60 15.57
CA ARG A 56 -7.10 5.63 16.00
C ARG A 56 -7.12 4.42 15.06
N TYR A 57 -6.94 4.65 13.76
CA TYR A 57 -6.84 3.56 12.82
C TYR A 57 -5.66 2.65 13.18
N LEU A 58 -4.50 3.24 13.42
CA LEU A 58 -3.32 2.44 13.77
C LEU A 58 -3.53 1.64 15.04
N THR A 59 -4.13 2.25 16.05
CA THR A 59 -4.38 1.58 17.32
C THR A 59 -5.28 0.36 17.13
N ARG A 60 -6.32 0.49 16.29
CA ARG A 60 -7.25 -0.62 16.07
C ARG A 60 -6.62 -1.77 15.28
N HIS A 61 -5.74 -1.46 14.34
CA HIS A 61 -5.25 -2.46 13.39
C HIS A 61 -3.92 -3.07 13.75
N ARG A 62 -3.10 -2.39 14.53
CA ARG A 62 -1.71 -2.80 14.74
C ARG A 62 -1.56 -4.19 15.32
N LYS A 63 -2.51 -4.65 16.12
CA LYS A 63 -2.39 -5.93 16.80
C LYS A 63 -2.61 -7.13 15.89
N ARG A 64 -3.27 -6.93 14.76
CA ARG A 64 -3.61 -8.05 13.87
C ARG A 64 -3.01 -7.94 12.49
N GLU A 65 -2.17 -6.95 12.25
CA GLU A 65 -1.58 -6.74 10.92
C GLU A 65 -0.08 -6.66 11.03
N ASN A 66 0.60 -7.14 10.01
CA ASN A 66 2.05 -7.04 9.94
C ASN A 66 2.41 -5.90 8.99
N TRP A 67 2.90 -4.80 9.54
CA TRP A 67 3.23 -3.60 8.78
C TRP A 67 4.70 -3.53 8.40
N THR A 68 5.46 -4.60 8.66
CA THR A 68 6.83 -4.69 8.20
C THR A 68 6.84 -5.18 6.75
N ARG A 69 8.00 -5.13 6.13
CA ARG A 69 8.13 -5.59 4.75
C ARG A 69 7.62 -7.03 4.56
N ALA A 70 7.74 -7.85 5.58
CA ALA A 70 7.27 -9.23 5.50
C ALA A 70 5.76 -9.32 5.27
N GLY A 71 5.00 -8.30 5.67
CA GLY A 71 3.55 -8.28 5.48
C GLY A 71 3.10 -7.74 4.13
N ARG A 72 4.00 -7.54 3.18
CA ARG A 72 3.69 -6.88 1.91
C ARG A 72 2.73 -7.61 0.99
N TYR A 73 2.35 -8.83 1.35
CA TYR A 73 1.37 -9.58 0.56
C TYR A 73 -0.03 -9.52 1.17
N THR A 74 -0.26 -8.59 2.07
CA THR A 74 -1.56 -8.45 2.74
C THR A 74 -2.14 -7.07 2.50
N ALA A 75 -3.47 -6.99 2.50
CA ALA A 75 -4.16 -5.72 2.34
C ALA A 75 -3.85 -4.76 3.48
N GLY A 76 -3.69 -5.29 4.70
CA GLY A 76 -3.41 -4.45 5.87
C GLY A 76 -2.12 -3.67 5.73
N PHE A 77 -1.08 -4.29 5.18
CA PHE A 77 0.19 -3.59 4.95
C PHE A 77 -0.02 -2.40 4.00
N TRP A 78 -0.68 -2.65 2.87
CA TRP A 78 -0.84 -1.62 1.86
C TRP A 78 -1.75 -0.49 2.29
N SER A 79 -2.84 -0.81 3.02
CA SER A 79 -3.70 0.23 3.58
C SER A 79 -2.94 1.10 4.57
N ARG A 80 -2.17 0.47 5.46
CA ARG A 80 -1.40 1.21 6.46
C ARG A 80 -0.45 2.21 5.81
N TRP A 81 0.30 1.77 4.82
CA TRP A 81 1.35 2.62 4.28
C TRP A 81 0.88 3.57 3.19
N LEU A 82 -0.04 3.16 2.32
CA LEU A 82 -0.50 4.03 1.24
C LEU A 82 -1.66 4.93 1.62
N LEU A 83 -2.49 4.50 2.56
CA LEU A 83 -3.69 5.27 2.90
C LEU A 83 -3.61 5.93 4.26
N TRP A 84 -2.82 5.41 5.18
CA TRP A 84 -2.82 5.86 6.57
C TRP A 84 -1.45 6.23 7.11
N SER A 85 -0.47 6.56 6.27
CA SER A 85 0.86 6.95 6.76
C SER A 85 1.13 8.45 6.65
N LYS A 86 0.71 9.06 5.55
CA LYS A 86 0.98 10.47 5.29
C LYS A 86 -0.29 11.15 4.81
N PRO A 87 -0.40 12.48 4.96
CA PRO A 87 -1.62 13.19 4.59
C PRO A 87 -1.74 13.50 3.11
N SER A 88 -0.93 12.88 2.26
CA SER A 88 -1.11 12.98 0.81
C SER A 88 -0.70 11.67 0.18
N PHE A 89 -1.33 11.34 -0.95
CA PHE A 89 -1.02 10.11 -1.66
C PHE A 89 0.44 10.07 -2.10
N GLN A 90 0.96 11.19 -2.61
CA GLN A 90 2.34 11.24 -3.10
C GLN A 90 3.34 10.97 -1.97
N ALA A 91 3.12 11.59 -0.81
CA ALA A 91 4.02 11.37 0.32
C ALA A 91 3.90 9.94 0.86
N ALA A 92 2.68 9.40 0.87
CA ALA A 92 2.46 8.03 1.32
C ALA A 92 3.13 7.03 0.37
N LEU A 93 3.09 7.30 -0.93
CA LEU A 93 3.74 6.45 -1.92
C LEU A 93 5.24 6.40 -1.68
N LYS A 94 5.86 7.53 -1.46
CA LYS A 94 7.30 7.59 -1.18
C LYS A 94 7.64 6.88 0.12
N GLN A 95 6.80 7.03 1.14
CA GLN A 95 7.03 6.36 2.41
C GLN A 95 6.95 4.85 2.24
N THR A 96 6.00 4.37 1.45
CA THR A 96 5.83 2.95 1.21
C THR A 96 7.05 2.37 0.49
N GLU A 97 7.57 3.09 -0.51
CA GLU A 97 8.78 2.67 -1.19
C GLU A 97 9.96 2.55 -0.22
N LYS A 98 10.03 3.48 0.72
CA LYS A 98 11.10 3.47 1.71
C LYS A 98 11.00 2.25 2.62
N VAL A 99 9.80 1.93 3.07
CA VAL A 99 9.58 0.76 3.92
C VAL A 99 9.94 -0.53 3.19
N LEU A 100 9.62 -0.60 1.91
CA LEU A 100 9.85 -1.80 1.12
C LEU A 100 11.27 -1.91 0.58
N GLY A 101 11.94 -0.78 0.38
CA GLY A 101 13.21 -0.78 -0.32
C GLY A 101 13.04 -1.16 -1.78
N GLN A 102 11.87 -0.89 -2.36
CA GLN A 102 11.54 -1.23 -3.74
C GLN A 102 10.78 -0.09 -4.39
N ARG A 103 10.92 0.00 -5.70
CA ARG A 103 10.22 1.00 -6.47
C ARG A 103 8.78 0.59 -6.72
N ILE A 104 7.86 1.55 -6.62
CA ILE A 104 6.46 1.35 -6.94
C ILE A 104 6.12 2.20 -8.16
N ILE A 105 5.57 1.57 -9.19
CA ILE A 105 5.11 2.27 -10.38
C ILE A 105 3.59 2.40 -10.26
N PHE A 106 3.10 3.64 -10.25
CA PHE A 106 1.67 3.89 -10.20
C PHE A 106 1.15 4.12 -11.61
N ARG A 107 0.20 3.31 -12.02
CA ARG A 107 -0.45 3.43 -13.32
C ARG A 107 -1.90 3.77 -13.09
N ALA A 108 -2.27 5.01 -13.41
CA ALA A 108 -3.61 5.52 -13.15
C ALA A 108 -4.69 4.86 -14.01
N LYS A 109 -4.28 4.14 -15.05
CA LYS A 109 -5.25 3.49 -15.96
C LYS A 109 -5.16 1.99 -15.95
#